data_b201767554f901651e0e5e5df1c39c66
#
_entry.id   b201767554f901651e0e5e5df1c39c66
#
_cell.length_a   1.000
_cell.length_b   1.000
_cell.length_c   1.000
_cell.angle_alpha   90.00
_cell.angle_beta   90.00
_cell.angle_gamma   90.00
#
_symmetry.space_group_name_H-M   'P 1'
#
loop_
_entity.id
_entity.type
_entity.pdbx_description
1 polymer ?
#
loop_
_entity_poly.entity_id
_entity_poly.type
_entity_poly.pdbx_seq_one_letter_code
_entity_poly.pdbx_strand_id
1 'polypeptide(L)'
;MIEDQDNDIVVWSYRNNYTAHHNPNMYSWLEVDENDTIKKVNVKKFTGENPVDEYAIVGTMFFRDKKVYNNSLVRLFEMNEKVNGEFYVDSLLNAAIDLGYTVKNFEIDHYICWGTPNDLKTYRYWQEFFHKVDWHPYDYGKDYLTN
;
A
#
# COMPACT_ATOMS: atom_id res chain seq x y z
N MET A 1 16.47 8.12 -2.91
CA MET A 1 15.94 9.44 -2.47
C MET A 1 14.84 9.81 -3.44
N ILE A 2 13.70 10.27 -2.95
CA ILE A 2 12.57 10.72 -3.79
C ILE A 2 12.93 12.15 -4.24
N GLU A 3 13.83 12.26 -5.21
CA GLU A 3 14.33 13.55 -5.73
C GLU A 3 13.57 14.05 -6.96
N ASP A 4 12.46 13.41 -7.32
CA ASP A 4 11.66 13.87 -8.45
C ASP A 4 10.74 15.02 -7.99
N GLN A 5 11.19 16.25 -8.23
CA GLN A 5 10.54 17.49 -7.77
C GLN A 5 9.18 17.75 -8.42
N ASP A 6 8.75 16.91 -9.36
CA ASP A 6 7.53 17.11 -10.15
C ASP A 6 6.32 16.28 -9.67
N ASN A 7 6.48 15.43 -8.67
CA ASN A 7 5.39 14.59 -8.19
C ASN A 7 4.62 15.29 -7.06
N ASP A 8 3.30 15.36 -7.18
CA ASP A 8 2.43 15.92 -6.15
C ASP A 8 2.22 14.95 -5.00
N ILE A 9 2.07 13.66 -5.34
CA ILE A 9 1.84 12.59 -4.38
C ILE A 9 2.72 11.39 -4.77
N VAL A 10 3.27 10.70 -3.75
CA VAL A 10 3.94 9.40 -3.91
C VAL A 10 3.26 8.38 -3.01
N VAL A 11 2.95 7.22 -3.57
CA VAL A 11 2.26 6.12 -2.88
C VAL A 11 3.17 4.92 -2.82
N TRP A 12 3.37 4.36 -1.64
CA TRP A 12 4.11 3.11 -1.47
C TRP A 12 3.22 1.93 -1.80
N SER A 13 3.69 1.09 -2.69
CA SER A 13 3.02 -0.16 -3.08
C SER A 13 3.96 -1.36 -3.03
N TYR A 14 3.38 -2.53 -3.11
CA TYR A 14 4.12 -3.78 -3.18
C TYR A 14 3.42 -4.76 -4.13
N ARG A 15 4.19 -5.73 -4.64
CA ARG A 15 3.73 -6.93 -5.35
C ARG A 15 4.32 -8.18 -4.69
N ASN A 16 4.06 -9.33 -5.27
CA ASN A 16 4.63 -10.61 -4.84
C ASN A 16 4.27 -11.04 -3.40
N ASN A 17 3.17 -10.50 -2.84
CA ASN A 17 2.70 -10.91 -1.52
C ASN A 17 1.56 -11.93 -1.64
N TYR A 18 1.86 -13.18 -1.34
CA TYR A 18 0.89 -14.28 -1.40
C TYR A 18 -0.24 -14.16 -0.38
N THR A 19 -0.10 -13.36 0.68
CA THR A 19 -1.19 -13.16 1.64
C THR A 19 -2.37 -12.42 1.03
N ALA A 20 -2.15 -11.59 0.01
CA ALA A 20 -3.20 -10.90 -0.72
C ALA A 20 -4.17 -11.84 -1.46
N HIS A 21 -3.73 -13.05 -1.80
CA HIS A 21 -4.57 -14.07 -2.43
C HIS A 21 -5.75 -14.51 -1.57
N HIS A 22 -5.59 -14.54 -0.25
CA HIS A 22 -6.62 -15.04 0.65
C HIS A 22 -7.86 -14.15 0.68
N ASN A 23 -7.67 -12.84 0.58
CA ASN A 23 -8.78 -11.89 0.53
C ASN A 23 -8.37 -10.60 -0.20
N PRO A 24 -8.34 -10.60 -1.54
CA PRO A 24 -7.85 -9.48 -2.32
C PRO A 24 -8.70 -8.21 -2.15
N ASN A 25 -9.97 -8.33 -1.75
CA ASN A 25 -10.84 -7.19 -1.50
C ASN A 25 -10.58 -6.49 -0.13
N MET A 26 -9.62 -6.97 0.66
CA MET A 26 -9.13 -6.24 1.83
C MET A 26 -8.13 -5.13 1.48
N TYR A 27 -7.55 -5.19 0.29
CA TYR A 27 -6.53 -4.26 -0.18
C TYR A 27 -7.10 -3.25 -1.17
N SER A 28 -6.38 -2.15 -1.36
CA SER A 28 -6.61 -1.21 -2.45
C SER A 28 -5.52 -1.40 -3.50
N TRP A 29 -5.91 -1.39 -4.77
CA TRP A 29 -5.09 -1.79 -5.91
C TRP A 29 -4.86 -0.61 -6.84
N LEU A 30 -3.65 -0.50 -7.39
CA LEU A 30 -3.23 0.58 -8.25
C LEU A 30 -3.22 0.16 -9.72
N GLU A 31 -3.83 0.98 -10.57
CA GLU A 31 -3.61 0.94 -12.01
C GLU A 31 -2.47 1.91 -12.35
N VAL A 32 -1.33 1.37 -12.75
CA VAL A 32 -0.07 2.12 -12.94
C VAL A 32 0.34 2.05 -14.41
N ASP A 33 0.78 3.18 -14.98
CA ASP A 33 1.30 3.21 -16.34
C ASP A 33 2.81 2.86 -16.39
N GLU A 34 3.35 2.82 -17.61
CA GLU A 34 4.76 2.49 -17.88
C GLU A 34 5.78 3.49 -17.27
N ASN A 35 5.32 4.64 -16.83
CA ASN A 35 6.12 5.67 -16.18
C ASN A 35 5.88 5.73 -14.67
N ASP A 36 5.39 4.66 -14.04
CA ASP A 36 5.02 4.59 -12.63
C ASP A 36 3.99 5.63 -12.19
N THR A 37 3.17 6.15 -13.11
CA THR A 37 2.10 7.09 -12.76
C THR A 37 0.81 6.33 -12.49
N ILE A 38 0.23 6.57 -11.33
CA ILE A 38 -1.05 5.96 -10.93
C ILE A 38 -2.18 6.65 -11.68
N LYS A 39 -2.97 5.88 -12.43
CA LYS A 39 -4.12 6.35 -13.19
C LYS A 39 -5.42 6.16 -12.43
N LYS A 40 -5.48 5.17 -11.56
CA LYS A 40 -6.66 4.87 -10.78
C LYS A 40 -6.33 4.03 -9.55
N VAL A 41 -7.13 4.17 -8.51
CA VAL A 41 -7.12 3.32 -7.32
C VAL A 41 -8.44 2.58 -7.20
N ASN A 42 -8.39 1.26 -7.20
CA ASN A 42 -9.53 0.38 -6.96
C ASN A 42 -9.60 0.08 -5.45
N VAL A 43 -10.35 0.92 -4.73
CA VAL A 43 -10.40 0.88 -3.26
C VAL A 43 -11.21 -0.31 -2.78
N LYS A 44 -10.58 -1.21 -2.02
CA LYS A 44 -11.21 -2.41 -1.44
C LYS A 44 -11.93 -3.28 -2.50
N LYS A 45 -11.41 -3.26 -3.72
CA LYS A 45 -11.96 -4.02 -4.84
C LYS A 45 -10.84 -4.49 -5.75
N PHE A 46 -10.69 -5.78 -5.87
CA PHE A 46 -9.75 -6.39 -6.82
C PHE A 46 -10.39 -6.47 -8.20
N THR A 47 -9.68 -6.01 -9.23
CA THR A 47 -10.13 -5.99 -10.62
C THR A 47 -9.12 -6.61 -11.59
N GLY A 48 -7.93 -7.02 -11.09
CA GLY A 48 -6.89 -7.66 -11.87
C GLY A 48 -7.13 -9.17 -12.09
N GLU A 49 -6.14 -9.83 -12.65
CA GLU A 49 -6.18 -11.28 -12.91
C GLU A 49 -5.60 -12.07 -11.73
N ASN A 50 -4.44 -11.66 -11.24
CA ASN A 50 -3.73 -12.36 -10.16
C ASN A 50 -3.24 -11.35 -9.10
N PRO A 51 -3.72 -11.43 -7.85
CA PRO A 51 -3.33 -10.47 -6.80
C PRO A 51 -1.82 -10.39 -6.50
N VAL A 52 -1.07 -11.43 -6.85
CA VAL A 52 0.39 -11.43 -6.61
C VAL A 52 1.13 -10.50 -7.57
N ASP A 53 0.61 -10.33 -8.78
CA ASP A 53 1.24 -9.56 -9.84
C ASP A 53 0.83 -8.07 -9.84
N GLU A 54 -0.21 -7.74 -9.07
CA GLU A 54 -0.79 -6.39 -9.04
C GLU A 54 -0.24 -5.54 -7.90
N TYR A 55 -0.21 -4.23 -8.10
CA TYR A 55 0.26 -3.27 -7.09
C TYR A 55 -0.78 -3.06 -5.99
N ALA A 56 -0.50 -3.51 -4.78
CA ALA A 56 -1.30 -3.24 -3.60
C ALA A 56 -0.73 -2.07 -2.80
N ILE A 57 -1.58 -1.21 -2.25
CA ILE A 57 -1.16 -0.08 -1.40
C ILE A 57 -0.66 -0.60 -0.05
N VAL A 58 0.52 -0.11 0.37
CA VAL A 58 1.08 -0.35 1.72
C VAL A 58 0.29 0.40 2.80
N GLY A 59 -0.22 1.59 2.47
CA GLY A 59 -0.87 2.51 3.40
C GLY A 59 -0.03 3.74 3.75
N THR A 60 1.16 3.86 3.17
CA THR A 60 2.02 5.04 3.32
C THR A 60 1.90 5.91 2.07
N MET A 61 1.73 7.21 2.27
CA MET A 61 1.59 8.19 1.21
C MET A 61 2.35 9.47 1.57
N PHE A 62 3.02 10.04 0.60
CA PHE A 62 3.65 11.35 0.71
C PHE A 62 2.87 12.37 -0.11
N PHE A 63 2.57 13.52 0.45
CA PHE A 63 2.01 14.67 -0.24
C PHE A 63 3.05 15.77 -0.22
N ARG A 64 3.42 16.30 -1.37
CA ARG A 64 4.44 17.34 -1.50
C ARG A 64 4.09 18.60 -0.69
N ASP A 65 2.81 18.91 -0.61
CA ASP A 65 2.31 20.15 -0.03
C ASP A 65 0.96 19.89 0.67
N LYS A 66 0.74 20.57 1.77
CA LYS A 66 -0.53 20.54 2.51
C LYS A 66 -1.73 20.95 1.64
N LYS A 67 -1.52 21.80 0.63
CA LYS A 67 -2.59 22.22 -0.28
C LYS A 67 -3.03 21.06 -1.16
N VAL A 68 -2.10 20.25 -1.66
CA VAL A 68 -2.42 19.04 -2.46
C VAL A 68 -3.32 18.12 -1.63
N TYR A 69 -2.95 17.84 -0.38
CA TYR A 69 -3.76 17.02 0.52
C TYR A 69 -5.16 17.63 0.75
N ASN A 70 -5.23 18.90 1.15
CA ASN A 70 -6.49 19.56 1.48
C ASN A 70 -7.43 19.66 0.28
N ASN A 71 -6.91 20.00 -0.91
CA ASN A 71 -7.72 20.09 -2.13
C ASN A 71 -8.28 18.71 -2.50
N SER A 72 -7.45 17.67 -2.42
CA SER A 72 -7.88 16.29 -2.69
C SER A 72 -8.94 15.82 -1.69
N LEU A 73 -8.81 16.22 -0.41
CA LEU A 73 -9.80 15.89 0.61
C LEU A 73 -11.15 16.58 0.36
N VAL A 74 -11.14 17.87 0.02
CA VAL A 74 -12.37 18.60 -0.35
C VAL A 74 -13.02 17.93 -1.56
N ARG A 75 -12.21 17.63 -2.58
CA ARG A 75 -12.70 16.99 -3.80
C ARG A 75 -13.30 15.60 -3.53
N LEU A 76 -12.68 14.80 -2.67
CA LEU A 76 -13.20 13.50 -2.25
C LEU A 76 -14.63 13.63 -1.64
N PHE A 77 -14.85 14.64 -0.79
CA PHE A 77 -16.16 14.88 -0.20
C PHE A 77 -17.18 15.37 -1.22
N GLU A 78 -16.78 16.20 -2.19
CA GLU A 78 -17.64 16.63 -3.30
C GLU A 78 -18.06 15.46 -4.19
N MET A 79 -17.13 14.56 -4.52
CA MET A 79 -17.42 13.34 -5.30
C MET A 79 -18.34 12.40 -4.53
N ASN A 80 -18.33 12.47 -3.20
CA ASN A 80 -19.11 11.61 -2.30
C ASN A 80 -18.92 10.10 -2.58
N GLU A 81 -17.74 9.72 -3.05
CA GLU A 81 -17.37 8.34 -3.35
C GLU A 81 -17.04 7.58 -2.07
N LYS A 82 -18.00 6.84 -1.58
CA LYS A 82 -17.87 5.98 -0.41
C LYS A 82 -17.71 4.52 -0.81
N VAL A 83 -16.87 3.81 -0.11
CA VAL A 83 -16.73 2.36 -0.21
C VAL A 83 -17.25 1.75 1.10
N ASN A 84 -18.21 0.83 1.02
CA ASN A 84 -18.89 0.26 2.19
C ASN A 84 -19.50 1.32 3.14
N GLY A 85 -19.93 2.47 2.62
CA GLY A 85 -20.50 3.57 3.40
C GLY A 85 -19.47 4.50 4.07
N GLU A 86 -18.17 4.28 3.88
CA GLU A 86 -17.08 5.04 4.50
C GLU A 86 -16.20 5.73 3.46
N PHE A 87 -15.56 6.84 3.86
CA PHE A 87 -14.47 7.43 3.10
C PHE A 87 -13.15 6.78 3.48
N TYR A 88 -12.42 6.32 2.49
CA TYR A 88 -11.07 5.76 2.67
C TYR A 88 -10.02 6.79 2.23
N VAL A 89 -8.87 6.78 2.91
CA VAL A 89 -7.72 7.62 2.51
C VAL A 89 -7.25 7.25 1.10
N ASP A 90 -7.36 5.98 0.72
CA ASP A 90 -7.00 5.50 -0.61
C ASP A 90 -7.86 6.14 -1.71
N SER A 91 -9.14 6.47 -1.43
CA SER A 91 -10.03 7.18 -2.35
C SER A 91 -9.59 8.62 -2.62
N LEU A 92 -8.82 9.21 -1.69
CA LEU A 92 -8.28 10.56 -1.85
C LEU A 92 -7.32 10.66 -3.04
N LEU A 93 -6.66 9.56 -3.40
CA LEU A 93 -5.80 9.50 -4.57
C LEU A 93 -6.58 9.65 -5.87
N ASN A 94 -7.78 9.05 -5.99
CA ASN A 94 -8.66 9.25 -7.15
C ASN A 94 -9.11 10.71 -7.25
N ALA A 95 -9.45 11.33 -6.13
CA ALA A 95 -9.80 12.75 -6.08
C ALA A 95 -8.62 13.65 -6.49
N ALA A 96 -7.40 13.29 -6.09
CA ALA A 96 -6.20 13.99 -6.52
C ALA A 96 -5.96 13.88 -8.03
N ILE A 97 -6.14 12.70 -8.59
CA ILE A 97 -6.04 12.44 -10.03
C ILE A 97 -7.09 13.24 -10.81
N ASP A 98 -8.32 13.28 -10.30
CA ASP A 98 -9.40 14.08 -10.91
C ASP A 98 -9.10 15.58 -10.92
N LEU A 99 -8.38 16.09 -9.93
CA LEU A 99 -7.88 17.47 -9.88
C LEU A 99 -6.66 17.71 -10.78
N GLY A 100 -6.12 16.69 -11.43
CA GLY A 100 -4.95 16.78 -12.31
C GLY A 100 -3.61 16.73 -11.58
N TYR A 101 -3.58 16.33 -10.29
CA TYR A 101 -2.33 16.10 -9.57
C TYR A 101 -1.62 14.83 -10.07
N THR A 102 -0.30 14.89 -10.10
CA THR A 102 0.54 13.73 -10.47
C THR A 102 0.71 12.82 -9.25
N VAL A 103 0.21 11.60 -9.38
CA VAL A 103 0.33 10.56 -8.34
C VAL A 103 1.27 9.47 -8.84
N LYS A 104 2.38 9.27 -8.14
CA LYS A 104 3.41 8.30 -8.49
C LYS A 104 3.39 7.07 -7.61
N ASN A 105 3.64 5.95 -8.24
CA ASN A 105 3.88 4.68 -7.56
C ASN A 105 5.35 4.58 -7.14
N PHE A 106 5.59 4.11 -5.92
CA PHE A 106 6.89 3.70 -5.44
C PHE A 106 6.79 2.26 -4.94
N GLU A 107 7.24 1.32 -5.76
CA GLU A 107 7.25 -0.09 -5.39
C GLU A 107 8.36 -0.36 -4.38
N ILE A 108 8.04 -1.06 -3.29
CA ILE A 108 9.00 -1.52 -2.30
C ILE A 108 9.34 -3.00 -2.53
N ASP A 109 10.60 -3.36 -2.28
CA ASP A 109 11.10 -4.72 -2.51
C ASP A 109 10.53 -5.74 -1.51
N HIS A 110 10.24 -5.30 -0.28
CA HIS A 110 9.83 -6.20 0.79
C HIS A 110 8.67 -5.60 1.59
N TYR A 111 7.61 -6.39 1.76
CA TYR A 111 6.46 -6.04 2.56
C TYR A 111 6.07 -7.19 3.48
N ILE A 112 5.91 -6.89 4.76
CA ILE A 112 5.38 -7.83 5.75
C ILE A 112 4.07 -7.26 6.28
N CYS A 113 2.97 -7.96 6.01
CA CYS A 113 1.65 -7.55 6.47
C CYS A 113 1.41 -7.98 7.92
N TRP A 114 1.01 -7.03 8.75
CA TRP A 114 0.51 -7.27 10.11
C TRP A 114 -0.91 -6.72 10.29
N GLY A 115 -1.63 -6.58 9.18
CA GLY A 115 -2.96 -5.98 9.15
C GLY A 115 -4.04 -6.80 9.84
N THR A 116 -3.81 -8.10 10.06
CA THR A 116 -4.73 -8.98 10.79
C THR A 116 -4.00 -9.77 11.89
N PRO A 117 -4.75 -10.26 12.92
CA PRO A 117 -4.17 -11.16 13.93
C PRO A 117 -3.53 -12.42 13.33
N ASN A 118 -4.05 -12.90 12.19
CA ASN A 118 -3.49 -14.08 11.51
C ASN A 118 -2.16 -13.75 10.82
N ASP A 119 -2.03 -12.57 10.21
CA ASP A 119 -0.77 -12.12 9.61
C ASP A 119 0.32 -12.06 10.68
N LEU A 120 0.02 -11.47 11.84
CA LEU A 120 0.95 -11.41 12.96
C LEU A 120 1.33 -12.79 13.50
N LYS A 121 0.37 -13.75 13.58
CA LYS A 121 0.66 -15.13 13.98
C LYS A 121 1.58 -15.82 12.98
N THR A 122 1.35 -15.62 11.69
CA THR A 122 2.19 -16.17 10.62
C THR A 122 3.62 -15.62 10.71
N TYR A 123 3.74 -14.31 10.91
CA TYR A 123 5.05 -13.67 11.12
C TYR A 123 5.79 -14.27 12.33
N ARG A 124 5.12 -14.37 13.49
CA ARG A 124 5.70 -14.96 14.71
C ARG A 124 6.10 -16.42 14.52
N TYR A 125 5.29 -17.19 13.80
CA TYR A 125 5.62 -18.57 13.46
C TYR A 125 6.97 -18.66 12.71
N TRP A 126 7.17 -17.79 11.72
CA TRP A 126 8.41 -17.77 10.96
C TRP A 126 9.60 -17.25 11.78
N GLN A 127 9.40 -16.26 12.65
CA GLN A 127 10.44 -15.82 13.60
C GLN A 127 10.89 -16.99 14.48
N GLU A 128 9.96 -17.72 15.08
CA GLU A 128 10.25 -18.87 15.92
C GLU A 128 10.90 -20.01 15.14
N PHE A 129 10.44 -20.27 13.92
CA PHE A 129 11.05 -21.28 13.05
C PHE A 129 12.50 -20.93 12.79
N PHE A 130 12.80 -19.74 12.33
CA PHE A 130 14.14 -19.30 12.03
C PHE A 130 15.03 -19.20 13.27
N HIS A 131 14.48 -18.95 14.44
CA HIS A 131 15.23 -19.00 15.69
C HIS A 131 15.70 -20.43 16.04
N LYS A 132 14.92 -21.45 15.67
CA LYS A 132 15.22 -22.86 15.97
C LYS A 132 16.20 -23.51 14.99
N VAL A 133 16.46 -22.90 13.85
CA VAL A 133 17.36 -23.41 12.82
C VAL A 133 18.64 -22.56 12.74
N ASP A 134 19.78 -23.19 12.73
CA ASP A 134 21.10 -22.54 12.84
C ASP A 134 21.82 -22.32 11.48
N TRP A 135 21.21 -22.79 10.38
CA TRP A 135 21.79 -22.68 9.04
C TRP A 135 21.57 -21.31 8.36
N HIS A 136 20.91 -20.35 9.01
CA HIS A 136 20.72 -19.00 8.49
C HIS A 136 21.05 -17.94 9.58
N PRO A 137 21.30 -16.66 9.18
CA PRO A 137 21.83 -15.63 10.07
C PRO A 137 20.83 -14.98 11.02
N TYR A 138 19.54 -15.35 11.02
CA TYR A 138 18.56 -14.75 11.90
C TYR A 138 18.81 -15.13 13.37
N ASP A 139 18.82 -14.13 14.25
CA ASP A 139 18.99 -14.29 15.69
C ASP A 139 17.84 -13.57 16.42
N TYR A 140 16.94 -14.37 17.01
CA TYR A 140 15.77 -13.86 17.73
C TYR A 140 16.14 -12.93 18.88
N GLY A 141 17.26 -13.17 19.58
CA GLY A 141 17.72 -12.34 20.69
C GLY A 141 18.22 -10.95 20.26
N LYS A 142 18.50 -10.77 18.97
CA LYS A 142 18.90 -9.49 18.36
C LYS A 142 17.76 -8.78 17.62
N ASP A 143 16.61 -9.44 17.50
CA ASP A 143 15.43 -8.83 16.88
C ASP A 143 14.79 -7.86 17.87
N TYR A 144 14.85 -6.56 17.57
CA TYR A 144 14.31 -5.51 18.44
C TYR A 144 12.80 -5.56 18.62
N LEU A 145 12.08 -6.31 17.78
CA LEU A 145 10.63 -6.49 17.89
C LEU A 145 10.22 -7.57 18.91
N THR A 146 11.19 -8.32 19.43
CA THR A 146 10.95 -9.41 20.39
C THR A 146 11.33 -9.05 21.82
N ASN A 147 11.92 -7.88 22.04
CA ASN A 147 12.35 -7.35 23.34
C ASN A 147 11.34 -6.35 23.92
#